data_a456fccd280a702995045c8bb2bf9872
#
_entry.id   a456fccd280a702995045c8bb2bf9872
#
_cell.length_a   1.000
_cell.length_b   1.000
_cell.length_c   1.000
_cell.angle_alpha   90.00
_cell.angle_beta   90.00
_cell.angle_gamma   90.00
#
_symmetry.space_group_name_H-M   'P 1'
#
loop_
_entity.id
_entity.type
_entity.pdbx_description
1 polymer ?
#
loop_
_entity_poly.entity_id
_entity_poly.type
_entity_poly.pdbx_seq_one_letter_code
_entity_poly.pdbx_strand_id
1 'polypeptide(L)'
;MPIQPTAALHAHLPVPALAAEGVIGLIAPAGPAVLDTEKAFQWMRSRGYTLRIFPGVGQQEGYLAGSDEVRLDDLHSAFADSQVDAIVCLRGGYGSPRLLDKIDFELLRRNPKPFVGYSDITALHLAINRYAGFVSFHGPMLNADLLGDKQPPT
;
A
#
# COMPACT_ATOMS: atom_id res chain seq x y z
N MET A 1 -24.15 -25.92 -16.31
CA MET A 1 -24.12 -25.98 -14.84
C MET A 1 -24.42 -24.60 -14.30
N PRO A 2 -25.46 -24.43 -13.50
CA PRO A 2 -25.69 -23.13 -12.86
C PRO A 2 -24.55 -22.82 -11.88
N ILE A 3 -23.97 -21.63 -11.99
CA ILE A 3 -22.99 -21.10 -11.05
C ILE A 3 -23.73 -20.96 -9.72
N GLN A 4 -23.41 -21.80 -8.76
CA GLN A 4 -23.91 -21.65 -7.41
C GLN A 4 -23.44 -20.30 -6.86
N PRO A 5 -24.31 -19.46 -6.28
CA PRO A 5 -23.88 -18.28 -5.57
C PRO A 5 -23.10 -18.73 -4.34
N THR A 6 -21.78 -18.78 -4.46
CA THR A 6 -20.89 -19.19 -3.40
C THR A 6 -20.76 -18.09 -2.37
N ALA A 7 -21.03 -18.46 -1.16
CA ALA A 7 -20.66 -17.84 0.11
C ALA A 7 -21.27 -16.44 0.36
N ALA A 8 -21.94 -16.35 1.48
CA ALA A 8 -22.29 -15.10 2.12
C ALA A 8 -21.17 -14.09 1.92
N LEU A 9 -21.51 -12.92 1.41
CA LEU A 9 -20.64 -11.73 1.44
C LEU A 9 -20.21 -11.57 2.90
N HIS A 10 -19.02 -12.05 3.22
CA HIS A 10 -18.48 -11.83 4.55
C HIS A 10 -18.40 -10.32 4.72
N ALA A 11 -19.05 -9.80 5.75
CA ALA A 11 -18.93 -8.39 6.09
C ALA A 11 -17.45 -8.09 6.26
N HIS A 12 -16.94 -7.12 5.48
CA HIS A 12 -15.57 -6.71 5.59
C HIS A 12 -15.33 -6.05 6.94
N LEU A 13 -14.15 -6.30 7.52
CA LEU A 13 -13.72 -5.61 8.73
C LEU A 13 -13.68 -4.10 8.46
N PRO A 14 -14.13 -3.28 9.41
CA PRO A 14 -14.02 -1.85 9.28
C PRO A 14 -12.55 -1.43 9.25
N VAL A 15 -12.25 -0.46 8.39
CA VAL A 15 -10.93 0.17 8.32
C VAL A 15 -11.04 1.55 8.94
N PRO A 16 -10.18 1.91 9.91
CA PRO A 16 -10.20 3.24 10.52
C PRO A 16 -10.05 4.34 9.48
N ALA A 17 -10.72 5.47 9.67
CA ALA A 17 -10.47 6.63 8.84
C ALA A 17 -9.11 7.24 9.18
N LEU A 18 -8.37 7.69 8.15
CA LEU A 18 -7.14 8.45 8.37
C LEU A 18 -7.48 9.80 9.02
N ALA A 19 -6.91 10.06 10.17
CA ALA A 19 -7.06 11.35 10.86
C ALA A 19 -6.27 12.44 10.10
N ALA A 20 -6.73 13.69 10.26
CA ALA A 20 -5.87 14.83 9.91
C ALA A 20 -4.56 14.73 10.70
N GLU A 21 -3.44 15.04 10.06
CA GLU A 21 -2.10 14.95 10.66
C GLU A 21 -1.66 13.52 11.07
N GLY A 22 -2.33 12.49 10.55
CA GLY A 22 -1.98 11.10 10.80
C GLY A 22 -0.61 10.69 10.24
N VAL A 23 -0.14 9.53 10.69
CA VAL A 23 1.11 8.93 10.22
C VAL A 23 0.86 8.04 9.01
N ILE A 24 1.50 8.34 7.90
CA ILE A 24 1.43 7.55 6.67
C ILE A 24 2.69 6.71 6.51
N GLY A 25 2.53 5.40 6.50
CA GLY A 25 3.56 4.45 6.14
C GLY A 25 3.75 4.40 4.62
N LEU A 26 4.94 4.69 4.14
CA LEU A 26 5.31 4.58 2.73
C LEU A 26 6.08 3.29 2.50
N ILE A 27 5.56 2.44 1.61
CA ILE A 27 6.19 1.19 1.20
C ILE A 27 6.32 1.13 -0.33
N ALA A 28 7.23 0.30 -0.82
CA ALA A 28 7.44 0.07 -2.24
C ALA A 28 7.32 -1.43 -2.57
N PRO A 29 6.10 -2.01 -2.59
CA PRO A 29 5.94 -3.45 -2.74
C PRO A 29 6.14 -3.97 -4.18
N ALA A 30 6.39 -3.07 -5.14
CA ALA A 30 6.57 -3.39 -6.56
C ALA A 30 7.85 -2.75 -7.11
N GLY A 31 7.74 -1.72 -7.96
CA GLY A 31 8.87 -1.07 -8.60
C GLY A 31 9.56 -0.01 -7.73
N PRO A 32 10.83 0.30 -8.01
CA PRO A 32 11.60 1.33 -7.31
C PRO A 32 11.10 2.73 -7.66
N ALA A 33 11.50 3.72 -6.87
CA ALA A 33 11.27 5.13 -7.16
C ALA A 33 11.85 5.52 -8.54
N VAL A 34 11.13 6.29 -9.32
CA VAL A 34 11.57 6.78 -10.65
C VAL A 34 11.67 8.30 -10.73
N LEU A 35 11.10 9.00 -9.75
CA LEU A 35 11.07 10.46 -9.67
C LEU A 35 11.68 10.92 -8.34
N ASP A 36 11.91 12.23 -8.22
CA ASP A 36 12.35 12.86 -6.99
C ASP A 36 11.30 12.65 -5.89
N THR A 37 11.54 11.65 -5.05
CA THR A 37 10.64 11.30 -3.94
C THR A 37 10.58 12.41 -2.89
N GLU A 38 11.63 13.22 -2.74
CA GLU A 38 11.65 14.27 -1.71
C GLU A 38 10.57 15.33 -1.95
N LYS A 39 10.31 15.69 -3.21
CA LYS A 39 9.19 16.60 -3.54
C LYS A 39 7.83 16.03 -3.12
N ALA A 40 7.62 14.74 -3.34
CA ALA A 40 6.40 14.07 -2.93
C ALA A 40 6.28 14.02 -1.40
N PHE A 41 7.37 13.76 -0.70
CA PHE A 41 7.41 13.77 0.76
C PHE A 41 7.11 15.17 1.31
N GLN A 42 7.70 16.21 0.74
CA GLN A 42 7.42 17.61 1.11
C GLN A 42 5.96 17.97 0.88
N TRP A 43 5.38 17.54 -0.24
CA TRP A 43 3.96 17.76 -0.52
C TRP A 43 3.06 17.12 0.55
N MET A 44 3.33 15.88 0.94
CA MET A 44 2.55 15.21 1.99
C MET A 44 2.71 15.90 3.36
N ARG A 45 3.96 16.24 3.72
CA ARG A 45 4.25 16.97 4.95
C ARG A 45 3.57 18.35 4.99
N SER A 46 3.50 19.05 3.86
CA SER A 46 2.81 20.34 3.77
C SER A 46 1.29 20.24 4.00
N ARG A 47 0.73 19.03 3.89
CA ARG A 47 -0.67 18.71 4.22
C ARG A 47 -0.88 18.27 5.66
N GLY A 48 0.18 18.31 6.47
CA GLY A 48 0.15 17.98 7.89
C GLY A 48 0.48 16.51 8.21
N TYR A 49 0.69 15.65 7.21
CA TYR A 49 0.97 14.24 7.46
C TYR A 49 2.41 14.00 7.91
N THR A 50 2.57 13.12 8.88
CA THR A 50 3.88 12.55 9.24
C THR A 50 4.14 11.33 8.35
N LEU A 51 5.36 11.23 7.81
CA LEU A 51 5.74 10.11 6.96
C LEU A 51 6.67 9.14 7.70
N ARG A 52 6.31 7.87 7.68
CA ARG A 52 7.15 6.76 8.06
C ARG A 52 7.58 6.00 6.81
N ILE A 53 8.84 6.20 6.42
CA ILE A 53 9.39 5.64 5.18
C ILE A 53 10.03 4.30 5.50
N PHE A 54 9.58 3.24 4.84
CA PHE A 54 10.12 1.89 5.03
C PHE A 54 11.30 1.63 4.08
N PRO A 55 12.21 0.70 4.44
CA PRO A 55 13.49 0.51 3.74
C PRO A 55 13.43 0.32 2.23
N GLY A 56 12.44 -0.42 1.72
CA GLY A 56 12.30 -0.69 0.28
C GLY A 56 12.05 0.54 -0.58
N VAL A 57 11.57 1.66 0.01
CA VAL A 57 11.32 2.91 -0.72
C VAL A 57 12.60 3.47 -1.35
N GLY A 58 13.77 3.25 -0.71
CA GLY A 58 15.06 3.72 -1.19
C GLY A 58 15.87 2.65 -1.95
N GLN A 59 15.32 1.45 -2.14
CA GLN A 59 16.05 0.35 -2.75
C GLN A 59 15.70 0.13 -4.22
N GLN A 60 16.65 -0.45 -4.94
CA GLN A 60 16.45 -0.91 -6.32
C GLN A 60 17.27 -2.17 -6.58
N GLU A 61 16.59 -3.21 -7.07
CA GLU A 61 17.17 -4.43 -7.57
C GLU A 61 16.54 -4.77 -8.93
N GLY A 62 17.25 -4.38 -9.99
CA GLY A 62 16.67 -4.41 -11.33
C GLY A 62 15.41 -3.52 -11.44
N TYR A 63 14.29 -4.14 -11.75
CA TYR A 63 12.97 -3.46 -11.85
C TYR A 63 12.15 -3.49 -10.56
N LEU A 64 12.70 -4.04 -9.47
CA LEU A 64 12.04 -4.17 -8.17
C LEU A 64 12.61 -3.18 -7.16
N ALA A 65 11.81 -2.80 -6.19
CA ALA A 65 12.23 -1.99 -5.04
C ALA A 65 12.89 -2.87 -3.97
N GLY A 66 14.06 -3.42 -4.28
CA GLY A 66 14.75 -4.38 -3.44
C GLY A 66 14.26 -5.82 -3.59
N SER A 67 14.78 -6.71 -2.77
CA SER A 67 14.44 -8.13 -2.78
C SER A 67 12.98 -8.40 -2.36
N ASP A 68 12.48 -9.61 -2.64
CA ASP A 68 11.15 -10.02 -2.19
C ASP A 68 11.02 -9.94 -0.66
N GLU A 69 12.10 -10.29 0.06
CA GLU A 69 12.14 -10.24 1.52
C GLU A 69 11.97 -8.82 2.05
N VAL A 70 12.72 -7.85 1.52
CA VAL A 70 12.61 -6.45 1.94
C VAL A 70 11.21 -5.90 1.71
N ARG A 71 10.63 -6.16 0.53
CA ARG A 71 9.30 -5.68 0.18
C ARG A 71 8.20 -6.31 1.03
N LEU A 72 8.37 -7.59 1.38
CA LEU A 72 7.46 -8.33 2.24
C LEU A 72 7.57 -7.85 3.69
N ASP A 73 8.79 -7.67 4.20
CA ASP A 73 9.04 -7.18 5.55
C ASP A 73 8.49 -5.76 5.74
N ASP A 74 8.64 -4.90 4.74
CA ASP A 74 8.05 -3.56 4.75
C ASP A 74 6.52 -3.62 4.84
N LEU A 75 5.89 -4.49 4.05
CA LEU A 75 4.43 -4.68 4.08
C LEU A 75 3.97 -5.13 5.47
N HIS A 76 4.59 -6.16 6.03
CA HIS A 76 4.24 -6.68 7.35
C HIS A 76 4.50 -5.64 8.44
N SER A 77 5.66 -4.99 8.42
CA SER A 77 6.03 -3.97 9.39
C SER A 77 5.10 -2.76 9.37
N ALA A 78 4.70 -2.30 8.18
CA ALA A 78 3.77 -1.19 8.04
C ALA A 78 2.39 -1.52 8.62
N PHE A 79 1.90 -2.74 8.42
CA PHE A 79 0.65 -3.18 9.04
C PHE A 79 0.77 -3.39 10.55
N ALA A 80 1.88 -3.96 11.02
CA ALA A 80 2.10 -4.24 12.45
C ALA A 80 2.37 -2.99 13.29
N ASP A 81 2.90 -1.92 12.68
CA ASP A 81 3.24 -0.70 13.41
C ASP A 81 2.00 0.07 13.86
N SER A 82 1.76 0.08 15.17
CA SER A 82 0.61 0.79 15.77
C SER A 82 0.64 2.31 15.61
N GLN A 83 1.77 2.88 15.24
CA GLN A 83 1.90 4.33 14.99
C GLN A 83 1.57 4.70 13.54
N VAL A 84 1.44 3.73 12.64
CA VAL A 84 1.06 3.97 11.25
C VAL A 84 -0.46 3.93 11.13
N ASP A 85 -1.05 5.02 10.67
CA ASP A 85 -2.51 5.17 10.53
C ASP A 85 -3.01 4.74 9.15
N ALA A 86 -2.20 4.91 8.10
CA ALA A 86 -2.50 4.48 6.74
C ALA A 86 -1.23 4.08 6.00
N ILE A 87 -1.37 3.23 4.98
CA ILE A 87 -0.27 2.76 4.15
C ILE A 87 -0.49 3.24 2.72
N VAL A 88 0.51 3.90 2.14
CA VAL A 88 0.49 4.35 0.75
C VAL A 88 1.64 3.69 0.01
N CYS A 89 1.34 3.07 -1.13
CA CYS A 89 2.36 2.51 -1.99
C CYS A 89 3.07 3.62 -2.78
N LEU A 90 4.37 3.49 -2.92
CA LEU A 90 5.19 4.46 -3.64
C LEU A 90 4.82 4.51 -5.12
N ARG A 91 4.74 3.35 -5.76
CA ARG A 91 4.31 3.15 -7.14
C ARG A 91 3.98 1.69 -7.43
N GLY A 92 3.38 1.44 -8.60
CA GLY A 92 3.23 0.13 -9.19
C GLY A 92 4.51 -0.34 -9.90
N GLY A 93 4.36 -1.00 -11.01
CA GLY A 93 5.44 -1.61 -11.78
C GLY A 93 5.20 -3.10 -11.90
N TYR A 94 6.10 -3.91 -11.34
CA TYR A 94 6.00 -5.36 -11.28
C TYR A 94 6.48 -5.85 -9.90
N GLY A 95 6.03 -7.02 -9.49
CA GLY A 95 6.61 -7.76 -8.38
C GLY A 95 5.71 -7.96 -7.18
N SER A 96 4.60 -7.23 -7.03
CA SER A 96 3.69 -7.48 -5.91
C SER A 96 3.08 -8.90 -5.92
N PRO A 97 2.76 -9.54 -7.08
CA PRO A 97 2.30 -10.92 -7.08
C PRO A 97 3.30 -11.93 -6.51
N ARG A 98 4.60 -11.64 -6.52
CA ARG A 98 5.66 -12.52 -5.98
C ARG A 98 5.60 -12.65 -4.46
N LEU A 99 4.86 -11.75 -3.80
CA LEU A 99 4.74 -11.71 -2.34
C LEU A 99 3.53 -12.52 -1.83
N LEU A 100 2.55 -12.79 -2.69
CA LEU A 100 1.23 -13.25 -2.29
C LEU A 100 1.21 -14.54 -1.45
N ASP A 101 2.07 -15.48 -1.77
CA ASP A 101 2.17 -16.78 -1.09
C ASP A 101 2.92 -16.71 0.25
N LYS A 102 3.55 -15.57 0.54
CA LYS A 102 4.36 -15.35 1.75
C LYS A 102 3.73 -14.33 2.71
N ILE A 103 2.63 -13.68 2.32
CA ILE A 103 1.96 -12.69 3.18
C ILE A 103 1.29 -13.37 4.36
N ASP A 104 1.58 -12.87 5.57
CA ASP A 104 0.82 -13.19 6.77
C ASP A 104 -0.49 -12.38 6.78
N PHE A 105 -1.51 -12.94 6.16
CA PHE A 105 -2.83 -12.31 6.10
C PHE A 105 -3.51 -12.19 7.46
N GLU A 106 -3.16 -13.03 8.42
CA GLU A 106 -3.68 -12.93 9.78
C GLU A 106 -3.09 -11.75 10.53
N LEU A 107 -1.81 -11.42 10.30
CA LEU A 107 -1.20 -10.19 10.79
C LEU A 107 -1.92 -8.97 10.21
N LEU A 108 -2.16 -8.94 8.90
CA LEU A 108 -2.89 -7.84 8.24
C LEU A 108 -4.30 -7.71 8.79
N ARG A 109 -5.00 -8.83 8.96
CA ARG A 109 -6.37 -8.89 9.48
C ARG A 109 -6.50 -8.34 10.91
N ARG A 110 -5.50 -8.59 11.75
CA ARG A 110 -5.46 -8.05 13.12
C ARG A 110 -5.14 -6.57 13.18
N ASN A 111 -4.60 -6.00 12.10
CA ASN A 111 -4.16 -4.60 12.02
C ASN A 111 -4.74 -3.88 10.79
N PRO A 112 -6.08 -3.88 10.60
CA PRO A 112 -6.65 -3.30 9.39
C PRO A 112 -6.38 -1.80 9.32
N LYS A 113 -5.84 -1.36 8.18
CA LYS A 113 -5.49 0.05 7.91
C LYS A 113 -5.89 0.42 6.48
N PRO A 114 -6.15 1.70 6.18
CA PRO A 114 -6.23 2.18 4.82
C PRO A 114 -4.96 1.80 4.07
N PHE A 115 -5.12 1.06 2.97
CA PHE A 115 -4.04 0.63 2.09
C PHE A 115 -4.34 1.16 0.69
N VAL A 116 -3.46 2.02 0.16
CA VAL A 116 -3.70 2.79 -1.06
C VAL A 116 -2.65 2.48 -2.12
N GLY A 117 -3.13 2.24 -3.34
CA GLY A 117 -2.30 2.01 -4.52
C GLY A 117 -3.13 1.59 -5.73
N TYR A 118 -2.49 1.37 -6.86
CA TYR A 118 -3.15 0.87 -8.08
C TYR A 118 -2.14 0.15 -9.00
N SER A 119 -2.55 -0.21 -10.22
CA SER A 119 -1.70 -0.92 -11.19
C SER A 119 -1.27 -2.28 -10.65
N ASP A 120 0.02 -2.61 -10.58
CA ASP A 120 0.54 -3.87 -10.03
C ASP A 120 0.07 -4.14 -8.59
N ILE A 121 -0.18 -3.09 -7.81
CA ILE A 121 -0.67 -3.18 -6.44
C ILE A 121 -2.08 -3.83 -6.38
N THR A 122 -2.79 -3.89 -7.49
CA THR A 122 -4.10 -4.55 -7.58
C THR A 122 -4.04 -6.01 -7.10
N ALA A 123 -2.93 -6.70 -7.31
CA ALA A 123 -2.75 -8.05 -6.79
C ALA A 123 -2.84 -8.10 -5.26
N LEU A 124 -2.23 -7.11 -4.57
CA LEU A 124 -2.33 -6.98 -3.11
C LEU A 124 -3.75 -6.60 -2.68
N HIS A 125 -4.43 -5.69 -3.39
CA HIS A 125 -5.82 -5.34 -3.09
C HIS A 125 -6.73 -6.57 -3.10
N LEU A 126 -6.63 -7.39 -4.14
CA LEU A 126 -7.43 -8.60 -4.27
C LEU A 126 -7.13 -9.61 -3.15
N ALA A 127 -5.86 -9.77 -2.82
CA ALA A 127 -5.44 -10.69 -1.76
C ALA A 127 -5.85 -10.20 -0.36
N ILE A 128 -5.66 -8.93 -0.05
CA ILE A 128 -6.11 -8.31 1.21
C ILE A 128 -7.62 -8.47 1.38
N ASN A 129 -8.38 -8.12 0.34
CA ASN A 129 -9.82 -8.24 0.36
C ASN A 129 -10.26 -9.70 0.59
N ARG A 130 -9.63 -10.65 -0.12
CA ARG A 130 -10.00 -12.07 -0.07
C ARG A 130 -9.58 -12.75 1.22
N TYR A 131 -8.36 -12.49 1.72
CA TYR A 131 -7.76 -13.29 2.78
C TYR A 131 -7.65 -12.56 4.12
N ALA A 132 -7.42 -11.25 4.11
CA ALA A 132 -7.44 -10.45 5.33
C ALA A 132 -8.85 -9.91 5.66
N GLY A 133 -9.74 -9.78 4.68
CA GLY A 133 -11.15 -9.50 4.87
C GLY A 133 -11.49 -8.05 5.19
N PHE A 134 -10.70 -7.08 4.72
CA PHE A 134 -11.03 -5.67 4.81
C PHE A 134 -10.87 -4.97 3.45
N VAL A 135 -11.48 -3.79 3.32
CA VAL A 135 -11.42 -3.00 2.09
C VAL A 135 -10.07 -2.29 1.96
N SER A 136 -9.62 -2.11 0.72
CA SER A 136 -8.46 -1.30 0.38
C SER A 136 -8.82 -0.32 -0.72
N PHE A 137 -7.98 0.68 -0.95
CA PHE A 137 -8.33 1.83 -1.78
C PHE A 137 -7.50 1.86 -3.06
N HIS A 138 -8.17 1.65 -4.19
CA HIS A 138 -7.57 1.88 -5.49
C HIS A 138 -7.48 3.39 -5.72
N GLY A 139 -6.30 3.96 -5.55
CA GLY A 139 -6.09 5.40 -5.53
C GLY A 139 -4.67 5.81 -5.91
N PRO A 140 -4.42 7.12 -6.00
CA PRO A 140 -3.15 7.66 -6.48
C PRO A 140 -1.97 7.24 -5.60
N MET A 141 -0.84 7.00 -6.26
CA MET A 141 0.43 6.65 -5.61
C MET A 141 1.40 7.82 -5.64
N LEU A 142 2.29 7.85 -4.65
CA LEU A 142 3.09 9.02 -4.36
C LEU A 142 4.05 9.39 -5.51
N ASN A 143 4.72 8.41 -6.09
CA ASN A 143 5.76 8.64 -7.10
C ASN A 143 5.24 8.60 -8.55
N ALA A 144 3.98 8.27 -8.76
CA ALA A 144 3.37 8.19 -10.08
C ALA A 144 2.46 9.38 -10.40
N ASP A 145 1.68 9.83 -9.42
CA ASP A 145 0.56 10.74 -9.67
C ASP A 145 0.70 12.09 -8.97
N LEU A 146 1.25 12.10 -7.76
CA LEU A 146 1.30 13.32 -6.95
C LEU A 146 2.44 14.27 -7.37
N LEU A 147 3.41 13.79 -8.16
CA LEU A 147 4.48 14.60 -8.75
C LEU A 147 4.25 14.93 -10.22
N GLY A 148 3.25 14.36 -10.86
CA GLY A 148 2.87 14.77 -12.23
C GLY A 148 2.18 16.13 -12.22
N ASP A 149 2.31 16.90 -13.32
CA ASP A 149 1.69 18.23 -13.51
C ASP A 149 0.14 18.22 -13.49
N LYS A 150 -0.46 17.09 -13.18
CA LYS A 150 -1.90 16.96 -13.00
C LYS A 150 -2.25 17.24 -11.54
N GLN A 151 -2.49 18.50 -11.23
CA GLN A 151 -3.20 18.83 -9.99
C GLN A 151 -4.53 18.06 -9.96
N PRO A 152 -4.91 17.45 -8.84
CA PRO A 152 -6.24 16.92 -8.70
C PRO A 152 -7.27 18.03 -8.94
N PRO A 153 -8.41 17.75 -9.56
CA PRO A 153 -9.44 18.77 -9.74
C PRO A 153 -9.84 19.31 -8.36
N THR A 154 -9.88 20.62 -8.25
CA THR A 154 -10.35 21.38 -7.07
C THR A 154 -11.80 21.11 -6.77
#